data_56e463cbf285dfb6c17980f15a06f903
#
_entry.id   56e463cbf285dfb6c17980f15a06f903
#
_cell.length_a   1.000
_cell.length_b   1.000
_cell.length_c   1.000
_cell.angle_alpha   90.00
_cell.angle_beta   90.00
_cell.angle_gamma   90.00
#
_symmetry.space_group_name_H-M   'P 1'
#
loop_
_entity.id
_entity.type
_entity.pdbx_description
1 polymer ?
#
loop_
_entity_poly.entity_id
_entity_poly.type
_entity_poly.pdbx_seq_one_letter_code
_entity_poly.pdbx_strand_id
1 'polypeptide(L)'
;MDRNVQVKLFIIGALVSLSSIFQMGYSNCYPNTAIDGFKSYLNKSLTDRGQPMTENIYTWLWSGILNIWFVGFAIGTWVAVPVTDSLGRKKGLLVGNSLTLVSIAFMTISIIFEVFELLIVGRFLSALASGISMSALILFLQEISPTQIRGSMSFFAELAFVVTNAVGGVAGMGFVLGNKLGLLVGLAIVPAVFSIIILLPLHETPKFLLLKHGNEVGTKDSLRFYMNYGEDESSDYMEKIIEEKNESSGNWRALWRTEYLRRGLVLGLVSMQITTAIWPVIYFSTEFLRRANVDYDLAETFSSAMLIVSTVSTVVGMMIMEKFSRRKLFIVVSSINTSSLILFVICAQLQPHIDIVKYGCVLAIFFHGVTYSFATGPIAWFITAELVPIDFRALSQSIALSFNQFSALILTFVTLPLYNLIESWALVPLFITPMVLCLVYLYFNLPETKHRDIGDVIADLKIGRSRRENKYEMSKSDSNEVDKRINDEEENSA
;
A
#
# COMPACT_ATOMS: atom_id res chain seq x y z
N MET A 1 23.66 -17.43 6.96
CA MET A 1 22.72 -17.09 8.07
C MET A 1 22.13 -18.37 8.63
N ASP A 2 22.11 -18.54 9.95
CA ASP A 2 21.48 -19.68 10.61
C ASP A 2 19.97 -19.71 10.35
N ARG A 3 19.42 -20.89 10.01
CA ARG A 3 17.98 -21.09 9.75
C ARG A 3 17.11 -20.69 10.96
N ASN A 4 17.60 -20.90 12.18
CA ASN A 4 16.89 -20.56 13.41
C ASN A 4 16.75 -19.03 13.56
N VAL A 5 17.77 -18.26 13.19
CA VAL A 5 17.75 -16.78 13.20
C VAL A 5 16.75 -16.27 12.17
N GLN A 6 16.71 -16.86 10.98
CA GLN A 6 15.76 -16.49 9.94
C GLN A 6 14.31 -16.72 10.39
N VAL A 7 14.00 -17.88 10.95
CA VAL A 7 12.67 -18.21 11.48
C VAL A 7 12.27 -17.26 12.60
N LYS A 8 13.18 -16.96 13.53
CA LYS A 8 12.96 -15.99 14.62
C LYS A 8 12.59 -14.61 14.07
N LEU A 9 13.35 -14.09 13.11
CA LEU A 9 13.09 -12.78 12.50
C LEU A 9 11.75 -12.77 11.77
N PHE A 10 11.39 -13.83 11.04
CA PHE A 10 10.10 -13.93 10.36
C PHE A 10 8.92 -13.95 11.34
N ILE A 11 9.06 -14.66 12.47
CA ILE A 11 8.03 -14.68 13.52
C ILE A 11 7.88 -13.27 14.13
N ILE A 12 8.99 -12.62 14.51
CA ILE A 12 8.97 -11.24 15.04
C ILE A 12 8.35 -10.30 14.01
N GLY A 13 8.80 -10.36 12.76
CA GLY A 13 8.29 -9.53 11.67
C GLY A 13 6.79 -9.69 11.45
N ALA A 14 6.30 -10.94 11.39
CA ALA A 14 4.88 -11.24 11.22
C ALA A 14 4.03 -10.73 12.40
N LEU A 15 4.45 -11.03 13.65
CA LEU A 15 3.70 -10.65 14.85
C LEU A 15 3.65 -9.13 15.03
N VAL A 16 4.79 -8.44 14.89
CA VAL A 16 4.85 -6.98 15.02
C VAL A 16 4.06 -6.30 13.90
N SER A 17 4.18 -6.77 12.66
CA SER A 17 3.45 -6.19 11.53
C SER A 17 1.93 -6.37 11.67
N LEU A 18 1.46 -7.60 11.89
CA LEU A 18 0.03 -7.88 12.03
C LEU A 18 -0.61 -7.10 13.18
N SER A 19 0.06 -6.99 14.32
CA SER A 19 -0.49 -6.30 15.48
C SER A 19 -0.43 -4.78 15.34
N SER A 20 0.69 -4.21 14.87
CA SER A 20 0.88 -2.75 14.78
C SER A 20 0.10 -2.10 13.64
N ILE A 21 -0.17 -2.83 12.54
CA ILE A 21 -0.95 -2.33 11.40
C ILE A 21 -2.41 -2.78 11.46
N PHE A 22 -2.80 -3.61 12.43
CA PHE A 22 -4.15 -4.16 12.49
C PHE A 22 -5.22 -3.10 12.32
N GLN A 23 -5.18 -2.03 13.11
CA GLN A 23 -6.18 -0.97 13.06
C GLN A 23 -6.23 -0.26 11.70
N MET A 24 -5.08 -0.13 11.02
CA MET A 24 -5.02 0.52 9.70
C MET A 24 -5.88 -0.22 8.67
N GLY A 25 -5.64 -1.50 8.44
CA GLY A 25 -6.42 -2.28 7.49
C GLY A 25 -7.85 -2.51 7.96
N TYR A 26 -8.03 -2.93 9.21
CA TYR A 26 -9.33 -3.21 9.80
C TYR A 26 -10.30 -2.04 9.68
N SER A 27 -9.87 -0.82 10.08
CA SER A 27 -10.73 0.37 10.05
C SER A 27 -10.98 0.93 8.65
N ASN A 28 -10.20 0.54 7.66
CA ASN A 28 -10.44 0.95 6.29
C ASN A 28 -11.51 0.10 5.59
N CYS A 29 -11.67 -1.17 5.98
CA CYS A 29 -12.57 -2.08 5.29
C CYS A 29 -13.91 -2.31 5.98
N TYR A 30 -13.99 -2.37 7.30
CA TYR A 30 -15.29 -2.61 7.97
C TYR A 30 -16.37 -1.55 7.66
N PRO A 31 -16.06 -0.25 7.37
CA PRO A 31 -17.13 0.70 7.06
C PRO A 31 -17.85 0.41 5.75
N ASN A 32 -17.20 -0.29 4.82
CA ASN A 32 -17.78 -0.67 3.54
C ASN A 32 -18.86 -1.75 3.72
N THR A 33 -18.59 -2.77 4.53
CA THR A 33 -19.52 -3.89 4.76
C THR A 33 -20.54 -3.59 5.87
N ALA A 34 -20.21 -2.74 6.84
CA ALA A 34 -21.13 -2.30 7.91
C ALA A 34 -21.89 -1.00 7.56
N ILE A 35 -22.07 -0.70 6.27
CA ILE A 35 -22.61 0.60 5.81
C ILE A 35 -23.99 0.90 6.37
N ASP A 36 -24.90 -0.08 6.45
CA ASP A 36 -26.25 0.11 6.98
C ASP A 36 -26.25 0.40 8.50
N GLY A 37 -25.35 -0.25 9.24
CA GLY A 37 -25.11 0.05 10.64
C GLY A 37 -24.66 1.50 10.85
N PHE A 38 -23.68 1.96 10.08
CA PHE A 38 -23.21 3.34 10.15
C PHE A 38 -24.24 4.35 9.65
N LYS A 39 -25.01 4.03 8.62
CA LYS A 39 -26.13 4.89 8.14
C LYS A 39 -27.19 5.07 9.21
N SER A 40 -27.57 3.98 9.90
CA SER A 40 -28.50 4.02 11.03
C SER A 40 -27.95 4.83 12.20
N TYR A 41 -26.68 4.64 12.57
CA TYR A 41 -26.00 5.41 13.61
C TYR A 41 -25.98 6.92 13.31
N LEU A 42 -25.59 7.31 12.07
CA LEU A 42 -25.57 8.72 11.67
C LEU A 42 -26.97 9.34 11.66
N ASN A 43 -27.96 8.60 11.16
CA ASN A 43 -29.34 9.05 11.16
C ASN A 43 -29.84 9.33 12.59
N LYS A 44 -29.55 8.42 13.52
CA LYS A 44 -29.95 8.58 14.94
C LYS A 44 -29.23 9.79 15.55
N SER A 45 -27.91 9.92 15.36
CA SER A 45 -27.14 11.04 15.90
C SER A 45 -27.61 12.41 15.40
N LEU A 46 -28.09 12.51 14.14
CA LEU A 46 -28.62 13.75 13.57
C LEU A 46 -30.07 14.00 14.03
N THR A 47 -30.91 12.96 14.06
CA THR A 47 -32.33 13.07 14.46
C THR A 47 -32.46 13.50 15.91
N ASP A 48 -31.65 13.00 16.82
CA ASP A 48 -31.64 13.38 18.26
C ASP A 48 -31.30 14.87 18.46
N ARG A 49 -30.70 15.52 17.45
CA ARG A 49 -30.43 16.97 17.43
C ARG A 49 -31.44 17.78 16.64
N GLY A 50 -32.57 17.14 16.23
CA GLY A 50 -33.61 17.81 15.44
C GLY A 50 -33.24 18.10 13.99
N GLN A 51 -32.19 17.47 13.45
CA GLN A 51 -31.75 17.60 12.04
C GLN A 51 -32.08 16.31 11.29
N PRO A 52 -33.07 16.32 10.35
CA PRO A 52 -33.35 15.12 9.57
C PRO A 52 -32.18 14.84 8.60
N MET A 53 -31.72 13.58 8.54
CA MET A 53 -30.72 13.16 7.61
C MET A 53 -31.29 13.05 6.18
N THR A 54 -30.88 13.92 5.28
CA THR A 54 -31.15 13.80 3.85
C THR A 54 -30.06 12.98 3.17
N GLU A 55 -30.32 12.42 1.98
CA GLU A 55 -29.31 11.67 1.22
C GLU A 55 -28.09 12.55 0.88
N ASN A 56 -28.27 13.84 0.63
CA ASN A 56 -27.15 14.76 0.40
C ASN A 56 -26.28 14.94 1.67
N ILE A 57 -26.91 15.15 2.83
CA ILE A 57 -26.19 15.26 4.12
C ILE A 57 -25.42 13.98 4.39
N TYR A 58 -26.05 12.81 4.21
CA TYR A 58 -25.39 11.52 4.36
C TYR A 58 -24.16 11.39 3.44
N THR A 59 -24.33 11.68 2.15
CA THR A 59 -23.28 11.55 1.14
C THR A 59 -22.05 12.35 1.50
N TRP A 60 -22.20 13.63 1.83
CA TRP A 60 -21.06 14.49 2.16
C TRP A 60 -20.45 14.15 3.51
N LEU A 61 -21.26 13.85 4.51
CA LEU A 61 -20.79 13.48 5.85
C LEU A 61 -20.03 12.16 5.80
N TRP A 62 -20.59 11.13 5.13
CA TRP A 62 -19.98 9.84 4.98
C TRP A 62 -18.67 9.91 4.19
N SER A 63 -18.66 10.62 3.08
CA SER A 63 -17.43 10.89 2.31
C SER A 63 -16.39 11.58 3.19
N GLY A 64 -16.77 12.56 4.00
CA GLY A 64 -15.87 13.25 4.93
C GLY A 64 -15.28 12.31 5.99
N ILE A 65 -16.14 11.48 6.64
CA ILE A 65 -15.73 10.51 7.65
C ILE A 65 -14.74 9.49 7.09
N LEU A 66 -14.94 9.03 5.86
CA LEU A 66 -14.02 8.08 5.24
C LEU A 66 -12.70 8.76 4.82
N ASN A 67 -12.79 9.92 4.20
CA ASN A 67 -11.62 10.57 3.59
C ASN A 67 -10.73 11.34 4.57
N ILE A 68 -11.21 11.67 5.78
CA ILE A 68 -10.38 12.24 6.85
C ILE A 68 -9.16 11.34 7.16
N TRP A 69 -9.27 10.06 6.84
CA TRP A 69 -8.20 9.10 6.97
C TRP A 69 -6.96 9.47 6.15
N PHE A 70 -7.11 9.89 4.89
CA PHE A 70 -5.97 10.28 4.05
C PHE A 70 -5.21 11.49 4.63
N VAL A 71 -5.94 12.46 5.18
CA VAL A 71 -5.35 13.64 5.83
C VAL A 71 -4.56 13.23 7.07
N GLY A 72 -5.19 12.44 7.96
CA GLY A 72 -4.54 11.95 9.17
C GLY A 72 -3.30 11.11 8.87
N PHE A 73 -3.39 10.20 7.88
CA PHE A 73 -2.28 9.34 7.46
C PHE A 73 -1.10 10.15 6.90
N ALA A 74 -1.37 11.12 6.01
CA ALA A 74 -0.33 11.99 5.46
C ALA A 74 0.39 12.78 6.57
N ILE A 75 -0.35 13.37 7.51
CA ILE A 75 0.25 14.08 8.66
C ILE A 75 1.02 13.09 9.53
N GLY A 76 0.49 11.89 9.76
CA GLY A 76 1.13 10.83 10.54
C GLY A 76 2.48 10.40 9.97
N THR A 77 2.59 10.25 8.65
CA THR A 77 3.87 9.92 8.00
C THR A 77 4.91 11.03 8.15
N TRP A 78 4.52 12.30 8.15
CA TRP A 78 5.44 13.40 8.42
C TRP A 78 5.84 13.47 9.88
N VAL A 79 4.91 13.27 10.81
CA VAL A 79 5.18 13.21 12.25
C VAL A 79 6.06 11.99 12.59
N ALA A 80 5.97 10.91 11.83
CA ALA A 80 6.80 9.74 12.01
C ALA A 80 8.30 10.04 11.90
N VAL A 81 8.70 10.96 11.01
CA VAL A 81 10.12 11.30 10.80
C VAL A 81 10.77 11.82 12.09
N PRO A 82 10.33 12.93 12.70
CA PRO A 82 10.93 13.41 13.96
C PRO A 82 10.74 12.42 15.11
N VAL A 83 9.64 11.66 15.15
CA VAL A 83 9.40 10.66 16.20
C VAL A 83 10.41 9.50 16.10
N THR A 84 10.58 8.92 14.93
CA THR A 84 11.52 7.80 14.72
C THR A 84 12.97 8.23 14.81
N ASP A 85 13.29 9.46 14.44
CA ASP A 85 14.64 10.01 14.49
C ASP A 85 15.07 10.44 15.90
N SER A 86 14.13 10.85 16.76
CA SER A 86 14.45 11.28 18.14
C SER A 86 14.30 10.15 19.15
N LEU A 87 13.22 9.35 19.04
CA LEU A 87 12.90 8.33 20.03
C LEU A 87 13.39 6.92 19.64
N GLY A 88 13.55 6.66 18.35
CA GLY A 88 13.89 5.35 17.80
C GLY A 88 12.69 4.64 17.15
N ARG A 89 12.97 3.54 16.48
CA ARG A 89 11.96 2.81 15.68
C ARG A 89 10.99 2.04 16.55
N LYS A 90 11.51 1.32 17.56
CA LYS A 90 10.69 0.61 18.55
C LYS A 90 9.78 1.58 19.32
N LYS A 91 10.35 2.67 19.81
CA LYS A 91 9.55 3.68 20.55
C LYS A 91 8.58 4.40 19.64
N GLY A 92 8.93 4.64 18.37
CA GLY A 92 8.00 5.14 17.35
C GLY A 92 6.78 4.25 17.17
N LEU A 93 6.97 2.92 17.10
CA LEU A 93 5.88 1.95 17.08
C LEU A 93 5.04 1.99 18.37
N LEU A 94 5.66 2.12 19.54
CA LEU A 94 4.93 2.24 20.81
C LEU A 94 4.07 3.50 20.85
N VAL A 95 4.58 4.64 20.37
CA VAL A 95 3.82 5.90 20.26
C VAL A 95 2.63 5.72 19.33
N GLY A 96 2.84 5.16 18.12
CA GLY A 96 1.77 4.91 17.16
C GLY A 96 0.69 3.97 17.74
N ASN A 97 1.08 2.84 18.33
CA ASN A 97 0.12 1.89 18.92
C ASN A 97 -0.61 2.45 20.15
N SER A 98 0.04 3.28 20.96
CA SER A 98 -0.63 3.97 22.07
C SER A 98 -1.66 4.99 21.56
N LEU A 99 -1.33 5.73 20.51
CA LEU A 99 -2.28 6.65 19.87
C LEU A 99 -3.44 5.90 19.21
N THR A 100 -3.19 4.68 18.69
CA THR A 100 -4.23 3.78 18.19
C THR A 100 -5.24 3.43 19.28
N LEU A 101 -4.80 3.10 20.50
CA LEU A 101 -5.71 2.84 21.63
C LEU A 101 -6.59 4.06 21.94
N VAL A 102 -6.01 5.24 21.96
CA VAL A 102 -6.75 6.49 22.16
C VAL A 102 -7.79 6.67 21.05
N SER A 103 -7.43 6.44 19.80
CA SER A 103 -8.36 6.56 18.67
C SER A 103 -9.54 5.59 18.74
N ILE A 104 -9.28 4.33 19.14
CA ILE A 104 -10.32 3.31 19.31
C ILE A 104 -11.29 3.72 20.44
N ALA A 105 -10.77 4.28 21.55
CA ALA A 105 -11.60 4.79 22.62
C ALA A 105 -12.53 5.91 22.13
N PHE A 106 -12.03 6.91 21.37
CA PHE A 106 -12.84 7.97 20.78
C PHE A 106 -13.92 7.42 19.86
N MET A 107 -13.58 6.49 18.95
CA MET A 107 -14.56 5.89 18.04
C MET A 107 -15.61 5.06 18.78
N THR A 108 -15.21 4.28 19.80
CA THR A 108 -16.14 3.47 20.58
C THR A 108 -17.08 4.35 21.41
N ILE A 109 -16.56 5.37 22.07
CA ILE A 109 -17.35 6.36 22.81
C ILE A 109 -18.33 7.08 21.88
N SER A 110 -17.90 7.45 20.69
CA SER A 110 -18.74 8.04 19.65
C SER A 110 -19.97 7.20 19.34
N ILE A 111 -19.79 5.89 19.19
CA ILE A 111 -20.91 4.98 18.87
C ILE A 111 -21.84 4.80 20.06
N ILE A 112 -21.31 4.71 21.29
CA ILE A 112 -22.10 4.54 22.52
C ILE A 112 -22.96 5.77 22.81
N PHE A 113 -22.39 6.96 22.65
CA PHE A 113 -23.07 8.23 22.93
C PHE A 113 -23.72 8.89 21.71
N GLU A 114 -23.62 8.26 20.53
CA GLU A 114 -24.22 8.72 19.27
C GLU A 114 -23.76 10.11 18.82
N VAL A 115 -22.47 10.40 19.03
CA VAL A 115 -21.82 11.69 18.72
C VAL A 115 -20.86 11.52 17.53
N PHE A 116 -21.33 11.80 16.31
CA PHE A 116 -20.56 11.53 15.09
C PHE A 116 -19.27 12.37 14.95
N GLU A 117 -19.17 13.52 15.59
CA GLU A 117 -17.96 14.34 15.62
C GLU A 117 -16.80 13.60 16.28
N LEU A 118 -17.08 12.84 17.35
CA LEU A 118 -16.07 12.00 18.00
C LEU A 118 -15.60 10.86 17.07
N LEU A 119 -16.47 10.38 16.16
CA LEU A 119 -16.08 9.41 15.15
C LEU A 119 -15.08 10.02 14.17
N ILE A 120 -15.29 11.27 13.71
CA ILE A 120 -14.38 11.99 12.84
C ILE A 120 -13.02 12.18 13.53
N VAL A 121 -13.01 12.65 14.77
CA VAL A 121 -11.77 12.82 15.55
C VAL A 121 -11.08 11.48 15.75
N GLY A 122 -11.79 10.43 16.13
CA GLY A 122 -11.26 9.09 16.30
C GLY A 122 -10.65 8.54 15.01
N ARG A 123 -11.31 8.70 13.87
CA ARG A 123 -10.77 8.28 12.56
C ARG A 123 -9.52 9.06 12.17
N PHE A 124 -9.50 10.37 12.40
CA PHE A 124 -8.31 11.19 12.18
C PHE A 124 -7.12 10.71 13.03
N LEU A 125 -7.33 10.49 14.33
CA LEU A 125 -6.29 9.98 15.23
C LEU A 125 -5.84 8.57 14.85
N SER A 126 -6.78 7.70 14.43
CA SER A 126 -6.46 6.36 13.92
C SER A 126 -5.55 6.42 12.69
N ALA A 127 -5.85 7.31 11.75
CA ALA A 127 -5.07 7.51 10.55
C ALA A 127 -3.68 8.08 10.85
N LEU A 128 -3.60 9.08 11.74
CA LEU A 128 -2.34 9.66 12.21
C LEU A 128 -1.46 8.60 12.88
N ALA A 129 -2.04 7.79 13.76
CA ALA A 129 -1.38 6.66 14.40
C ALA A 129 -0.88 5.62 13.38
N SER A 130 -1.70 5.31 12.36
CA SER A 130 -1.36 4.39 11.28
C SER A 130 -0.18 4.89 10.45
N GLY A 131 -0.12 6.19 10.14
CA GLY A 131 1.00 6.81 9.43
C GLY A 131 2.31 6.70 10.21
N ILE A 132 2.27 6.96 11.52
CA ILE A 132 3.43 6.80 12.41
C ILE A 132 3.85 5.33 12.48
N SER A 133 2.91 4.42 12.74
CA SER A 133 3.19 2.99 12.89
C SER A 133 3.72 2.37 11.62
N MET A 134 3.15 2.68 10.45
CA MET A 134 3.59 2.14 9.16
C MET A 134 5.02 2.57 8.83
N SER A 135 5.33 3.86 9.00
CA SER A 135 6.67 4.40 8.75
C SER A 135 7.71 3.81 9.70
N ALA A 136 7.39 3.75 11.00
CA ALA A 136 8.27 3.17 12.00
C ALA A 136 8.48 1.66 11.79
N LEU A 137 7.42 0.93 11.39
CA LEU A 137 7.47 -0.51 11.14
C LEU A 137 8.39 -0.86 9.97
N ILE A 138 8.26 -0.16 8.84
CA ILE A 138 9.10 -0.41 7.66
C ILE A 138 10.57 -0.24 8.03
N LEU A 139 10.92 0.86 8.72
CA LEU A 139 12.28 1.11 9.19
C LEU A 139 12.74 0.04 10.18
N PHE A 140 11.90 -0.31 11.15
CA PHE A 140 12.20 -1.35 12.15
C PHE A 140 12.52 -2.69 11.48
N LEU A 141 11.65 -3.17 10.57
CA LEU A 141 11.84 -4.43 9.88
C LEU A 141 13.10 -4.46 9.00
N GLN A 142 13.42 -3.36 8.33
CA GLN A 142 14.61 -3.25 7.49
C GLN A 142 15.89 -3.21 8.30
N GLU A 143 15.88 -2.53 9.46
CA GLU A 143 17.07 -2.33 10.29
C GLU A 143 17.41 -3.53 11.19
N ILE A 144 16.41 -4.35 11.57
CA ILE A 144 16.64 -5.61 12.32
C ILE A 144 17.04 -6.79 11.43
N SER A 145 16.99 -6.61 10.10
CA SER A 145 17.16 -7.69 9.13
C SER A 145 18.51 -7.62 8.43
N PRO A 146 19.23 -8.75 8.27
CA PRO A 146 20.35 -8.85 7.37
C PRO A 146 19.93 -8.54 5.92
N THR A 147 20.90 -8.05 5.11
CA THR A 147 20.66 -7.64 3.72
C THR A 147 19.98 -8.70 2.86
N GLN A 148 20.29 -9.99 3.11
CA GLN A 148 19.79 -11.15 2.36
C GLN A 148 18.26 -11.34 2.44
N ILE A 149 17.65 -10.99 3.58
CA ILE A 149 16.19 -11.17 3.82
C ILE A 149 15.44 -9.85 4.01
N ARG A 150 16.11 -8.70 3.88
CA ARG A 150 15.54 -7.36 4.11
C ARG A 150 14.31 -7.09 3.24
N GLY A 151 14.34 -7.52 1.98
CA GLY A 151 13.19 -7.43 1.08
C GLY A 151 11.96 -8.21 1.58
N SER A 152 12.18 -9.47 1.95
CA SER A 152 11.12 -10.33 2.50
C SER A 152 10.56 -9.80 3.81
N MET A 153 11.40 -9.20 4.66
CA MET A 153 10.95 -8.60 5.92
C MET A 153 10.10 -7.34 5.68
N SER A 154 10.49 -6.48 4.75
CA SER A 154 9.70 -5.29 4.39
C SER A 154 8.30 -5.65 3.87
N PHE A 155 8.17 -6.81 3.24
CA PHE A 155 6.90 -7.31 2.74
C PHE A 155 5.87 -7.64 3.82
N PHE A 156 6.30 -7.98 5.04
CA PHE A 156 5.35 -8.25 6.13
C PHE A 156 4.44 -7.06 6.43
N ALA A 157 4.88 -5.83 6.20
CA ALA A 157 4.05 -4.65 6.37
C ALA A 157 2.87 -4.64 5.39
N GLU A 158 3.13 -4.91 4.11
CA GLU A 158 2.09 -4.99 3.07
C GLU A 158 1.16 -6.19 3.29
N LEU A 159 1.74 -7.36 3.57
CA LEU A 159 0.96 -8.56 3.87
C LEU A 159 0.04 -8.36 5.08
N ALA A 160 0.53 -7.72 6.15
CA ALA A 160 -0.27 -7.39 7.32
C ALA A 160 -1.43 -6.45 6.96
N PHE A 161 -1.19 -5.44 6.12
CA PHE A 161 -2.23 -4.51 5.67
C PHE A 161 -3.34 -5.24 4.90
N VAL A 162 -2.99 -6.09 3.95
CA VAL A 162 -4.00 -6.81 3.13
C VAL A 162 -4.77 -7.84 3.95
N VAL A 163 -4.10 -8.57 4.86
CA VAL A 163 -4.73 -9.52 5.79
C VAL A 163 -5.73 -8.80 6.70
N THR A 164 -5.33 -7.67 7.28
CA THR A 164 -6.19 -6.94 8.22
C THR A 164 -7.34 -6.22 7.52
N ASN A 165 -7.19 -5.83 6.26
CA ASN A 165 -8.27 -5.40 5.39
C ASN A 165 -9.34 -6.51 5.22
N ALA A 166 -8.91 -7.73 4.92
CA ALA A 166 -9.82 -8.87 4.78
C ALA A 166 -10.55 -9.17 6.10
N VAL A 167 -9.83 -9.13 7.24
CA VAL A 167 -10.44 -9.29 8.56
C VAL A 167 -11.48 -8.19 8.83
N GLY A 168 -11.18 -6.94 8.48
CA GLY A 168 -12.09 -5.81 8.61
C GLY A 168 -13.34 -5.98 7.76
N GLY A 169 -13.19 -6.38 6.50
CA GLY A 169 -14.31 -6.63 5.59
C GLY A 169 -15.26 -7.72 6.11
N VAL A 170 -14.71 -8.85 6.55
CA VAL A 170 -15.50 -9.95 7.12
C VAL A 170 -16.16 -9.54 8.44
N ALA A 171 -15.44 -8.88 9.33
CA ALA A 171 -16.00 -8.45 10.61
C ALA A 171 -17.13 -7.43 10.45
N GLY A 172 -17.07 -6.58 9.42
CA GLY A 172 -18.08 -5.58 9.10
C GLY A 172 -19.38 -6.13 8.51
N MET A 173 -19.41 -7.40 8.08
CA MET A 173 -20.65 -8.02 7.57
C MET A 173 -21.77 -7.99 8.62
N GLY A 174 -23.00 -7.73 8.20
CA GLY A 174 -24.16 -7.59 9.08
C GLY A 174 -24.39 -8.79 9.98
N PHE A 175 -24.20 -10.02 9.46
CA PHE A 175 -24.37 -11.26 10.23
C PHE A 175 -23.18 -11.60 11.15
N VAL A 176 -22.02 -10.89 11.00
CA VAL A 176 -20.87 -11.06 11.92
C VAL A 176 -20.92 -10.02 13.03
N LEU A 177 -20.46 -8.79 12.79
CA LEU A 177 -20.44 -7.71 13.76
C LEU A 177 -21.00 -6.38 13.21
N GLY A 178 -21.34 -6.28 11.93
CA GLY A 178 -21.79 -5.05 11.29
C GLY A 178 -23.04 -4.43 11.94
N ASN A 179 -23.91 -5.24 12.53
CA ASN A 179 -25.07 -4.79 13.30
C ASN A 179 -24.73 -4.42 14.75
N LYS A 180 -23.49 -4.64 15.22
CA LYS A 180 -23.01 -4.34 16.57
C LYS A 180 -21.81 -3.42 16.54
N LEU A 181 -22.00 -2.19 16.05
CA LEU A 181 -20.90 -1.25 15.77
C LEU A 181 -19.96 -1.02 16.95
N GLY A 182 -20.49 -0.98 18.19
CA GLY A 182 -19.65 -0.82 19.38
C GLY A 182 -18.64 -1.96 19.57
N LEU A 183 -19.07 -3.21 19.29
CA LEU A 183 -18.18 -4.38 19.33
C LEU A 183 -17.24 -4.39 18.11
N LEU A 184 -17.76 -4.07 16.93
CA LEU A 184 -16.98 -3.99 15.69
C LEU A 184 -15.79 -3.05 15.85
N VAL A 185 -16.02 -1.84 16.33
CA VAL A 185 -14.96 -0.84 16.53
C VAL A 185 -14.07 -1.17 17.72
N GLY A 186 -14.66 -1.60 18.84
CA GLY A 186 -13.96 -1.91 20.08
C GLY A 186 -13.04 -3.14 19.99
N LEU A 187 -13.34 -4.11 19.12
CA LEU A 187 -12.53 -5.32 18.96
C LEU A 187 -11.06 -5.03 18.63
N ALA A 188 -10.80 -3.94 17.93
CA ALA A 188 -9.46 -3.52 17.56
C ALA A 188 -8.54 -3.19 18.77
N ILE A 189 -9.12 -3.02 19.98
CA ILE A 189 -8.33 -2.79 21.20
C ILE A 189 -7.41 -4.00 21.51
N VAL A 190 -7.88 -5.21 21.22
CA VAL A 190 -7.16 -6.45 21.52
C VAL A 190 -5.82 -6.51 20.77
N PRO A 191 -5.76 -6.43 19.42
CA PRO A 191 -4.49 -6.42 18.70
C PRO A 191 -3.63 -5.19 19.02
N ALA A 192 -4.20 -4.03 19.33
CA ALA A 192 -3.45 -2.84 19.70
C ALA A 192 -2.73 -3.01 21.06
N VAL A 193 -3.39 -3.57 22.06
CA VAL A 193 -2.76 -3.92 23.36
C VAL A 193 -1.69 -5.01 23.15
N PHE A 194 -2.01 -6.03 22.36
CA PHE A 194 -1.07 -7.11 22.06
C PHE A 194 0.20 -6.60 21.36
N SER A 195 0.07 -5.63 20.46
CA SER A 195 1.22 -4.98 19.83
C SER A 195 2.16 -4.33 20.85
N ILE A 196 1.61 -3.60 21.82
CA ILE A 196 2.42 -2.99 22.89
C ILE A 196 3.14 -4.06 23.69
N ILE A 197 2.43 -5.14 24.08
CA ILE A 197 3.01 -6.24 24.86
C ILE A 197 4.16 -6.91 24.10
N ILE A 198 4.01 -7.16 22.79
CA ILE A 198 5.07 -7.77 21.96
C ILE A 198 6.29 -6.83 21.86
N LEU A 199 6.06 -5.53 21.71
CA LEU A 199 7.14 -4.56 21.53
C LEU A 199 7.98 -4.35 22.80
N LEU A 200 7.44 -4.55 24.00
CA LEU A 200 8.16 -4.31 25.26
C LEU A 200 9.48 -5.08 25.37
N PRO A 201 9.53 -6.42 25.15
CA PRO A 201 10.76 -7.22 25.29
C PRO A 201 11.74 -7.04 24.12
N LEU A 202 11.35 -6.44 23.00
CA LEU A 202 12.25 -6.26 21.86
C LEU A 202 13.31 -5.20 22.14
N HIS A 203 14.46 -5.29 21.45
CA HIS A 203 15.51 -4.29 21.49
C HIS A 203 15.23 -3.17 20.47
N GLU A 204 15.82 -2.00 20.68
CA GLU A 204 15.84 -0.95 19.66
C GLU A 204 16.75 -1.37 18.49
N THR A 205 16.55 -0.79 17.31
CA THR A 205 17.28 -1.17 16.11
C THR A 205 18.78 -0.83 16.19
N PRO A 206 19.67 -1.69 15.68
CA PRO A 206 21.11 -1.48 15.78
C PRO A 206 21.55 -0.20 15.05
N LYS A 207 20.96 0.13 13.88
CA LYS A 207 21.28 1.36 13.14
C LYS A 207 20.97 2.62 13.94
N PHE A 208 19.83 2.67 14.63
CA PHE A 208 19.45 3.82 15.45
C PHE A 208 20.39 4.01 16.63
N LEU A 209 20.70 2.93 17.36
CA LEU A 209 21.58 2.96 18.54
C LEU A 209 22.99 3.45 18.16
N LEU A 210 23.52 3.00 17.02
CA LEU A 210 24.85 3.40 16.56
C LEU A 210 24.87 4.84 16.02
N LEU A 211 23.99 5.16 15.07
CA LEU A 211 24.08 6.40 14.30
C LEU A 211 23.58 7.64 15.05
N LYS A 212 22.64 7.48 15.99
CA LYS A 212 22.06 8.61 16.74
C LYS A 212 22.61 8.73 18.16
N HIS A 213 22.87 7.61 18.83
CA HIS A 213 23.31 7.62 20.21
C HIS A 213 24.81 7.28 20.40
N GLY A 214 25.48 6.78 19.36
CA GLY A 214 26.87 6.30 19.49
C GLY A 214 27.03 5.15 20.52
N ASN A 215 25.92 4.45 20.82
CA ASN A 215 25.90 3.39 21.83
C ASN A 215 26.34 2.06 21.24
N GLU A 216 27.65 1.82 21.20
CA GLU A 216 28.23 0.60 20.65
C GLU A 216 27.80 -0.65 21.43
N VAL A 217 27.74 -0.57 22.76
CA VAL A 217 27.35 -1.71 23.62
C VAL A 217 25.91 -2.11 23.32
N GLY A 218 24.98 -1.15 23.35
CA GLY A 218 23.57 -1.44 23.00
C GLY A 218 23.39 -1.91 21.55
N THR A 219 24.24 -1.45 20.63
CA THR A 219 24.25 -1.91 19.24
C THR A 219 24.66 -3.38 19.14
N LYS A 220 25.72 -3.79 19.84
CA LYS A 220 26.18 -5.19 19.91
C LYS A 220 25.11 -6.09 20.53
N ASP A 221 24.47 -5.66 21.61
CA ASP A 221 23.37 -6.39 22.25
C ASP A 221 22.18 -6.58 21.29
N SER A 222 21.82 -5.54 20.56
CA SER A 222 20.75 -5.59 19.55
C SER A 222 21.10 -6.53 18.39
N LEU A 223 22.33 -6.46 17.85
CA LEU A 223 22.83 -7.37 16.82
C LEU A 223 22.86 -8.82 17.28
N ARG A 224 23.30 -9.06 18.50
CA ARG A 224 23.27 -10.40 19.12
C ARG A 224 21.84 -10.90 19.27
N PHE A 225 20.92 -10.05 19.72
CA PHE A 225 19.52 -10.43 19.88
C PHE A 225 18.84 -10.76 18.55
N TYR A 226 18.96 -9.92 17.52
CA TYR A 226 18.24 -10.12 16.26
C TYR A 226 18.97 -11.07 15.30
N MET A 227 20.28 -10.90 15.11
CA MET A 227 21.07 -11.57 14.08
C MET A 227 21.98 -12.67 14.61
N ASN A 228 22.10 -12.79 15.94
CA ASN A 228 23.02 -13.73 16.61
C ASN A 228 24.49 -13.52 16.21
N TYR A 229 24.90 -12.27 15.92
CA TYR A 229 26.27 -11.92 15.56
C TYR A 229 27.20 -12.00 16.78
N GLY A 230 28.41 -12.51 16.53
CA GLY A 230 29.54 -12.45 17.48
C GLY A 230 30.15 -11.05 17.56
N GLU A 231 31.23 -10.91 18.34
CA GLU A 231 31.87 -9.59 18.52
C GLU A 231 32.52 -9.07 17.23
N ASP A 232 33.21 -9.94 16.48
CA ASP A 232 33.89 -9.58 15.24
C ASP A 232 32.87 -9.21 14.14
N GLU A 233 31.84 -10.05 13.94
CA GLU A 233 30.76 -9.80 12.97
C GLU A 233 30.00 -8.53 13.29
N SER A 234 29.83 -8.21 14.59
CA SER A 234 29.16 -6.98 15.02
C SER A 234 30.01 -5.75 14.70
N SER A 235 31.34 -5.85 14.86
CA SER A 235 32.26 -4.76 14.51
C SER A 235 32.28 -4.47 13.01
N ASP A 236 32.38 -5.49 12.18
CA ASP A 236 32.30 -5.38 10.73
C ASP A 236 30.96 -4.79 10.25
N TYR A 237 29.86 -5.16 10.90
CA TYR A 237 28.54 -4.64 10.56
C TYR A 237 28.39 -3.16 10.96
N MET A 238 28.96 -2.76 12.10
CA MET A 238 28.96 -1.36 12.54
C MET A 238 29.78 -0.47 11.59
N GLU A 239 30.94 -0.93 11.12
CA GLU A 239 31.76 -0.22 10.15
C GLU A 239 31.02 0.03 8.85
N LYS A 240 30.36 -0.99 8.30
CA LYS A 240 29.51 -0.85 7.10
C LYS A 240 28.37 0.15 7.28
N ILE A 241 27.73 0.20 8.45
CA ILE A 241 26.66 1.19 8.74
C ILE A 241 27.22 2.63 8.71
N ILE A 242 28.43 2.82 9.22
CA ILE A 242 29.09 4.14 9.25
C ILE A 242 29.47 4.58 7.84
N GLU A 243 29.99 3.66 7.01
CA GLU A 243 30.28 3.91 5.60
C GLU A 243 29.01 4.29 4.81
N GLU A 244 27.93 3.51 4.93
CA GLU A 244 26.63 3.80 4.29
C GLU A 244 26.10 5.21 4.62
N LYS A 245 26.36 5.71 5.84
CA LYS A 245 25.94 7.06 6.25
C LYS A 245 26.67 8.17 5.49
N ASN A 246 27.94 7.97 5.19
CA ASN A 246 28.78 8.98 4.52
C ASN A 246 28.45 9.13 3.04
N GLU A 247 27.82 8.12 2.41
CA GLU A 247 27.48 8.11 0.98
C GLU A 247 26.09 8.73 0.67
N SER A 248 25.20 8.94 1.64
CA SER A 248 23.80 9.30 1.37
C SER A 248 23.45 10.75 1.68
N SER A 249 23.43 11.62 0.65
CA SER A 249 22.74 12.93 0.72
C SER A 249 22.22 13.39 -0.66
N GLY A 250 21.11 12.81 -1.10
CA GLY A 250 20.40 13.29 -2.29
C GLY A 250 19.75 14.67 -2.06
N ASN A 251 20.13 15.68 -2.84
CA ASN A 251 19.54 17.02 -2.73
C ASN A 251 18.27 17.11 -3.59
N TRP A 252 17.14 17.56 -3.01
CA TRP A 252 15.85 17.69 -3.70
C TRP A 252 15.92 18.59 -4.94
N ARG A 253 16.79 19.61 -4.97
CA ARG A 253 17.01 20.49 -6.13
C ARG A 253 17.64 19.74 -7.30
N ALA A 254 18.54 18.80 -7.03
CA ALA A 254 19.14 17.96 -8.04
C ALA A 254 18.10 17.02 -8.70
N LEU A 255 17.15 16.52 -7.92
CA LEU A 255 16.05 15.66 -8.41
C LEU A 255 15.23 16.34 -9.52
N TRP A 256 14.96 17.63 -9.40
CA TRP A 256 14.20 18.38 -10.40
C TRP A 256 15.03 18.92 -11.58
N ARG A 257 16.31 19.24 -11.34
CA ARG A 257 17.21 19.80 -12.38
C ARG A 257 17.75 18.74 -13.31
N THR A 258 18.03 17.55 -12.82
CA THR A 258 18.62 16.48 -13.60
C THR A 258 17.55 15.73 -14.39
N GLU A 259 17.68 15.69 -15.71
CA GLU A 259 16.62 15.19 -16.61
C GLU A 259 16.25 13.73 -16.35
N TYR A 260 17.22 12.82 -16.20
CA TYR A 260 16.92 11.40 -15.95
C TYR A 260 16.28 11.15 -14.58
N LEU A 261 16.66 11.91 -13.53
CA LEU A 261 16.04 11.84 -12.21
C LEU A 261 14.57 12.31 -12.26
N ARG A 262 14.31 13.41 -12.95
CA ARG A 262 12.96 13.91 -13.17
C ARG A 262 12.12 12.93 -13.96
N ARG A 263 12.67 12.30 -15.02
CA ARG A 263 11.98 11.24 -15.77
C ARG A 263 11.67 10.03 -14.90
N GLY A 264 12.60 9.56 -14.08
CA GLY A 264 12.39 8.48 -13.13
C GLY A 264 11.30 8.80 -12.11
N LEU A 265 11.31 10.01 -11.53
CA LEU A 265 10.27 10.48 -10.61
C LEU A 265 8.89 10.55 -11.28
N VAL A 266 8.80 11.12 -12.49
CA VAL A 266 7.52 11.21 -13.23
C VAL A 266 6.96 9.82 -13.53
N LEU A 267 7.79 8.87 -13.93
CA LEU A 267 7.37 7.48 -14.15
C LEU A 267 6.84 6.83 -12.86
N GLY A 268 7.51 7.10 -11.74
CA GLY A 268 7.05 6.66 -10.42
C GLY A 268 5.69 7.26 -10.06
N LEU A 269 5.52 8.58 -10.20
CA LEU A 269 4.26 9.29 -9.98
C LEU A 269 3.13 8.71 -10.84
N VAL A 270 3.37 8.53 -12.13
CA VAL A 270 2.38 7.99 -13.08
C VAL A 270 2.03 6.53 -12.74
N SER A 271 3.01 5.72 -12.33
CA SER A 271 2.77 4.34 -11.88
C SER A 271 1.86 4.31 -10.64
N MET A 272 2.09 5.20 -9.68
CA MET A 272 1.27 5.31 -8.48
C MET A 272 -0.16 5.78 -8.76
N GLN A 273 -0.40 6.61 -9.80
CA GLN A 273 -1.75 7.06 -10.14
C GLN A 273 -2.68 5.93 -10.58
N ILE A 274 -2.14 4.86 -11.19
CA ILE A 274 -2.94 3.69 -11.56
C ILE A 274 -3.55 3.01 -10.31
N THR A 275 -2.95 3.18 -9.15
CA THR A 275 -3.40 2.56 -7.90
C THR A 275 -4.54 3.30 -7.20
N THR A 276 -4.88 4.51 -7.62
CA THR A 276 -5.88 5.35 -6.91
C THR A 276 -7.29 4.75 -6.92
N ALA A 277 -7.66 4.00 -7.96
CA ALA A 277 -8.98 3.41 -8.10
C ALA A 277 -9.31 2.32 -7.07
N ILE A 278 -8.31 1.75 -6.38
CA ILE A 278 -8.57 0.74 -5.36
C ILE A 278 -9.27 1.31 -4.13
N TRP A 279 -9.01 2.58 -3.78
CA TRP A 279 -9.57 3.20 -2.58
C TRP A 279 -11.10 3.31 -2.60
N PRO A 280 -11.74 3.83 -3.68
CA PRO A 280 -13.20 3.80 -3.75
C PRO A 280 -13.76 2.38 -3.83
N VAL A 281 -13.05 1.42 -4.39
CA VAL A 281 -13.49 0.02 -4.38
C VAL A 281 -13.46 -0.53 -2.94
N ILE A 282 -12.40 -0.27 -2.17
CA ILE A 282 -12.33 -0.66 -0.75
C ILE A 282 -13.45 -0.01 0.08
N TYR A 283 -13.76 1.27 -0.19
CA TYR A 283 -14.73 2.01 0.62
C TYR A 283 -16.18 1.85 0.19
N PHE A 284 -16.43 1.61 -1.09
CA PHE A 284 -17.78 1.71 -1.67
C PHE A 284 -18.19 0.48 -2.50
N SER A 285 -17.42 -0.62 -2.52
CA SER A 285 -17.75 -1.78 -3.36
C SER A 285 -19.14 -2.35 -3.04
N THR A 286 -19.51 -2.45 -1.76
CA THR A 286 -20.84 -2.90 -1.33
C THR A 286 -21.92 -1.95 -1.84
N GLU A 287 -21.71 -0.63 -1.73
CA GLU A 287 -22.67 0.37 -2.23
C GLU A 287 -22.79 0.35 -3.76
N PHE A 288 -21.68 0.20 -4.47
CA PHE A 288 -21.69 0.08 -5.93
C PHE A 288 -22.46 -1.16 -6.41
N LEU A 289 -22.28 -2.29 -5.72
CA LEU A 289 -23.01 -3.52 -6.04
C LEU A 289 -24.50 -3.41 -5.72
N ARG A 290 -24.88 -2.78 -4.59
CA ARG A 290 -26.28 -2.51 -4.25
C ARG A 290 -26.98 -1.66 -5.30
N ARG A 291 -26.31 -0.61 -5.79
CA ARG A 291 -26.85 0.25 -6.86
C ARG A 291 -26.92 -0.45 -8.21
N ALA A 292 -26.17 -1.52 -8.41
CA ALA A 292 -26.32 -2.45 -9.53
C ALA A 292 -27.35 -3.57 -9.26
N ASN A 293 -28.30 -3.36 -8.34
CA ASN A 293 -29.37 -4.30 -7.96
C ASN A 293 -28.87 -5.70 -7.49
N VAL A 294 -27.70 -5.76 -6.87
CA VAL A 294 -27.24 -6.95 -6.15
C VAL A 294 -27.81 -6.91 -4.74
N ASP A 295 -28.35 -8.05 -4.26
CA ASP A 295 -28.85 -8.16 -2.92
C ASP A 295 -27.78 -7.79 -1.88
N TYR A 296 -28.21 -7.16 -0.76
CA TYR A 296 -27.28 -6.62 0.24
C TYR A 296 -26.35 -7.69 0.81
N ASP A 297 -26.87 -8.83 1.25
CA ASP A 297 -26.08 -9.93 1.82
C ASP A 297 -25.06 -10.49 0.81
N LEU A 298 -25.44 -10.56 -0.47
CA LEU A 298 -24.53 -10.95 -1.55
C LEU A 298 -23.45 -9.89 -1.81
N ALA A 299 -23.81 -8.60 -1.79
CA ALA A 299 -22.86 -7.50 -2.00
C ALA A 299 -21.79 -7.45 -0.89
N GLU A 300 -22.18 -7.61 0.38
CA GLU A 300 -21.24 -7.73 1.51
C GLU A 300 -20.33 -8.95 1.35
N THR A 301 -20.93 -10.10 1.03
CA THR A 301 -20.21 -11.37 0.88
C THR A 301 -19.18 -11.30 -0.24
N PHE A 302 -19.54 -10.78 -1.40
CA PHE A 302 -18.61 -10.65 -2.52
C PHE A 302 -17.54 -9.60 -2.28
N SER A 303 -17.85 -8.47 -1.64
CA SER A 303 -16.86 -7.48 -1.24
C SER A 303 -15.83 -8.07 -0.26
N SER A 304 -16.28 -8.84 0.71
CA SER A 304 -15.40 -9.53 1.66
C SER A 304 -14.60 -10.65 1.01
N ALA A 305 -15.22 -11.45 0.13
CA ALA A 305 -14.53 -12.51 -0.63
C ALA A 305 -13.43 -11.92 -1.54
N MET A 306 -13.68 -10.77 -2.17
CA MET A 306 -12.68 -10.04 -2.93
C MET A 306 -11.44 -9.74 -2.07
N LEU A 307 -11.61 -9.25 -0.85
CA LEU A 307 -10.49 -8.92 0.04
C LEU A 307 -9.70 -10.16 0.47
N ILE A 308 -10.40 -11.28 0.75
CA ILE A 308 -9.75 -12.55 1.10
C ILE A 308 -8.92 -13.07 -0.08
N VAL A 309 -9.51 -13.14 -1.28
CA VAL A 309 -8.81 -13.61 -2.47
C VAL A 309 -7.69 -12.66 -2.87
N SER A 310 -7.87 -11.35 -2.69
CA SER A 310 -6.82 -10.35 -2.86
C SER A 310 -5.62 -10.62 -1.97
N THR A 311 -5.83 -11.04 -0.72
CA THR A 311 -4.75 -11.44 0.20
C THR A 311 -3.94 -12.61 -0.36
N VAL A 312 -4.61 -13.66 -0.82
CA VAL A 312 -3.94 -14.80 -1.46
C VAL A 312 -3.20 -14.37 -2.73
N SER A 313 -3.84 -13.53 -3.55
CA SER A 313 -3.26 -13.00 -4.79
C SER A 313 -1.99 -12.19 -4.54
N THR A 314 -1.92 -11.44 -3.45
CA THR A 314 -0.71 -10.70 -3.05
C THR A 314 0.47 -11.65 -2.83
N VAL A 315 0.25 -12.75 -2.09
CA VAL A 315 1.29 -13.76 -1.84
C VAL A 315 1.73 -14.45 -3.15
N VAL A 316 0.77 -14.85 -3.98
CA VAL A 316 1.06 -15.47 -5.28
C VAL A 316 1.77 -14.50 -6.22
N GLY A 317 1.31 -13.25 -6.26
CA GLY A 317 1.90 -12.18 -7.07
C GLY A 317 3.37 -11.94 -6.75
N MET A 318 3.75 -11.95 -5.47
CA MET A 318 5.16 -11.85 -5.06
C MET A 318 6.03 -12.97 -5.61
N MET A 319 5.57 -14.23 -5.51
CA MET A 319 6.32 -15.37 -6.02
C MET A 319 6.48 -15.31 -7.55
N ILE A 320 5.49 -14.76 -8.24
CA ILE A 320 5.48 -14.62 -9.70
C ILE A 320 6.31 -13.43 -10.17
N MET A 321 6.30 -12.32 -9.42
CA MET A 321 7.07 -11.12 -9.72
C MET A 321 8.58 -11.37 -9.86
N GLU A 322 9.11 -12.34 -9.10
CA GLU A 322 10.52 -12.73 -9.21
C GLU A 322 10.84 -13.52 -10.50
N LYS A 323 9.82 -14.13 -11.13
CA LYS A 323 10.01 -14.96 -12.34
C LYS A 323 9.81 -14.16 -13.64
N PHE A 324 8.92 -13.18 -13.65
CA PHE A 324 8.53 -12.43 -14.85
C PHE A 324 9.16 -11.05 -14.91
N SER A 325 9.25 -10.49 -16.14
CA SER A 325 9.63 -9.11 -16.41
C SER A 325 8.69 -8.13 -15.69
N ARG A 326 9.24 -7.25 -14.84
CA ARG A 326 8.42 -6.31 -14.02
C ARG A 326 7.59 -5.36 -14.88
N ARG A 327 8.21 -4.81 -15.95
CA ARG A 327 7.50 -3.93 -16.88
C ARG A 327 6.33 -4.64 -17.57
N LYS A 328 6.55 -5.83 -18.13
CA LYS A 328 5.49 -6.57 -18.83
C LYS A 328 4.36 -6.95 -17.88
N LEU A 329 4.72 -7.50 -16.71
CA LEU A 329 3.75 -7.89 -15.69
C LEU A 329 2.90 -6.70 -15.24
N PHE A 330 3.52 -5.56 -14.94
CA PHE A 330 2.84 -4.36 -14.51
C PHE A 330 1.85 -3.84 -15.57
N ILE A 331 2.31 -3.69 -16.82
CA ILE A 331 1.47 -3.17 -17.90
C ILE A 331 0.29 -4.12 -18.19
N VAL A 332 0.54 -5.42 -18.33
CA VAL A 332 -0.51 -6.40 -18.63
C VAL A 332 -1.55 -6.48 -17.51
N VAL A 333 -1.10 -6.66 -16.27
CA VAL A 333 -2.04 -6.79 -15.14
C VAL A 333 -2.80 -5.49 -14.88
N SER A 334 -2.14 -4.32 -14.99
CA SER A 334 -2.83 -3.03 -14.86
C SER A 334 -3.80 -2.75 -16.00
N SER A 335 -3.53 -3.27 -17.20
CA SER A 335 -4.51 -3.21 -18.31
C SER A 335 -5.75 -4.06 -18.01
N ILE A 336 -5.57 -5.28 -17.46
CA ILE A 336 -6.69 -6.13 -17.02
C ILE A 336 -7.45 -5.44 -15.88
N ASN A 337 -6.74 -4.85 -14.93
CA ASN A 337 -7.30 -4.10 -13.81
C ASN A 337 -8.19 -2.93 -14.30
N THR A 338 -7.70 -2.14 -15.25
CA THR A 338 -8.47 -1.04 -15.87
C THR A 338 -9.66 -1.55 -16.66
N SER A 339 -9.49 -2.64 -17.42
CA SER A 339 -10.58 -3.28 -18.19
C SER A 339 -11.68 -3.81 -17.27
N SER A 340 -11.35 -4.25 -16.06
CA SER A 340 -12.34 -4.66 -15.06
C SER A 340 -13.25 -3.51 -14.65
N LEU A 341 -12.73 -2.30 -14.45
CA LEU A 341 -13.57 -1.12 -14.17
C LEU A 341 -14.42 -0.71 -15.36
N ILE A 342 -13.90 -0.82 -16.57
CA ILE A 342 -14.70 -0.58 -17.80
C ILE A 342 -15.84 -1.59 -17.88
N LEU A 343 -15.57 -2.86 -17.62
CA LEU A 343 -16.59 -3.92 -17.57
C LEU A 343 -17.65 -3.60 -16.51
N PHE A 344 -17.24 -3.12 -15.32
CA PHE A 344 -18.19 -2.72 -14.29
C PHE A 344 -19.16 -1.64 -14.79
N VAL A 345 -18.64 -0.57 -15.40
CA VAL A 345 -19.48 0.53 -15.93
C VAL A 345 -20.44 0.00 -16.99
N ILE A 346 -19.97 -0.80 -17.93
CA ILE A 346 -20.82 -1.40 -18.99
C ILE A 346 -21.91 -2.27 -18.37
N CYS A 347 -21.58 -3.15 -17.44
CA CYS A 347 -22.53 -4.02 -16.77
C CYS A 347 -23.57 -3.21 -15.95
N ALA A 348 -23.12 -2.21 -15.21
CA ALA A 348 -24.01 -1.35 -14.42
C ALA A 348 -25.02 -0.58 -15.29
N GLN A 349 -24.62 -0.15 -16.50
CA GLN A 349 -25.51 0.52 -17.44
C GLN A 349 -26.48 -0.45 -18.17
N LEU A 350 -26.07 -1.68 -18.37
CA LEU A 350 -26.93 -2.72 -19.03
C LEU A 350 -27.88 -3.38 -18.02
N GLN A 351 -27.58 -3.33 -16.73
CA GLN A 351 -28.35 -4.01 -15.67
C GLN A 351 -29.84 -3.62 -15.67
N PRO A 352 -30.28 -2.37 -15.88
CA PRO A 352 -31.71 -2.02 -15.93
C PRO A 352 -32.48 -2.75 -17.04
N HIS A 353 -31.80 -3.21 -18.08
CA HIS A 353 -32.38 -3.91 -19.23
C HIS A 353 -32.27 -5.44 -19.13
N ILE A 354 -31.23 -5.93 -18.46
CA ILE A 354 -30.89 -7.35 -18.38
C ILE A 354 -30.44 -7.69 -16.96
N ASP A 355 -31.32 -8.23 -16.13
CA ASP A 355 -31.05 -8.45 -14.68
C ASP A 355 -29.82 -9.35 -14.40
N ILE A 356 -29.57 -10.37 -15.24
CA ILE A 356 -28.44 -11.28 -15.05
C ILE A 356 -27.07 -10.56 -15.12
N VAL A 357 -27.01 -9.40 -15.76
CA VAL A 357 -25.76 -8.60 -15.90
C VAL A 357 -25.28 -8.05 -14.56
N LYS A 358 -26.11 -7.98 -13.54
CA LYS A 358 -25.68 -7.63 -12.17
C LYS A 358 -24.52 -8.50 -11.65
N TYR A 359 -24.49 -9.78 -12.01
CA TYR A 359 -23.36 -10.65 -11.67
C TYR A 359 -22.07 -10.29 -12.43
N GLY A 360 -22.19 -9.65 -13.59
CA GLY A 360 -21.07 -9.05 -14.31
C GLY A 360 -20.43 -7.91 -13.52
N CYS A 361 -21.24 -7.10 -12.81
CA CYS A 361 -20.73 -6.07 -11.91
C CYS A 361 -19.92 -6.67 -10.74
N VAL A 362 -20.43 -7.78 -10.16
CA VAL A 362 -19.73 -8.51 -9.10
C VAL A 362 -18.38 -9.01 -9.59
N LEU A 363 -18.34 -9.70 -10.73
CA LEU A 363 -17.10 -10.23 -11.32
C LEU A 363 -16.12 -9.10 -11.63
N ALA A 364 -16.59 -7.97 -12.15
CA ALA A 364 -15.76 -6.84 -12.50
C ALA A 364 -15.04 -6.24 -11.27
N ILE A 365 -15.77 -5.98 -10.19
CA ILE A 365 -15.17 -5.49 -8.94
C ILE A 365 -14.22 -6.51 -8.34
N PHE A 366 -14.60 -7.80 -8.36
CA PHE A 366 -13.77 -8.89 -7.86
C PHE A 366 -12.43 -8.96 -8.61
N PHE A 367 -12.46 -8.97 -9.95
CA PHE A 367 -11.25 -8.99 -10.76
C PHE A 367 -10.41 -7.72 -10.58
N HIS A 368 -11.04 -6.56 -10.38
CA HIS A 368 -10.32 -5.33 -10.09
C HIS A 368 -9.48 -5.45 -8.79
N GLY A 369 -10.07 -5.90 -7.70
CA GLY A 369 -9.37 -6.09 -6.42
C GLY A 369 -8.25 -7.14 -6.51
N VAL A 370 -8.53 -8.27 -7.15
CA VAL A 370 -7.58 -9.38 -7.30
C VAL A 370 -6.37 -8.98 -8.17
N THR A 371 -6.60 -8.36 -9.32
CA THR A 371 -5.52 -7.92 -10.22
C THR A 371 -4.70 -6.79 -9.64
N TYR A 372 -5.35 -5.88 -8.89
CA TYR A 372 -4.63 -4.87 -8.13
C TYR A 372 -3.62 -5.52 -7.17
N SER A 373 -4.09 -6.43 -6.33
CA SER A 373 -3.28 -7.09 -5.30
C SER A 373 -2.23 -8.03 -5.86
N PHE A 374 -2.49 -8.61 -7.04
CA PHE A 374 -1.57 -9.54 -7.69
C PHE A 374 -0.27 -8.88 -8.17
N ALA A 375 -0.33 -7.70 -8.79
CA ALA A 375 0.85 -7.05 -9.34
C ALA A 375 0.75 -5.52 -9.44
N THR A 376 -0.42 -4.96 -9.74
CA THR A 376 -0.58 -3.52 -10.00
C THR A 376 -0.16 -2.69 -8.78
N GLY A 377 -0.72 -2.99 -7.61
CA GLY A 377 -0.37 -2.33 -6.36
C GLY A 377 1.10 -2.54 -5.98
N PRO A 378 1.51 -3.79 -5.70
CA PRO A 378 2.87 -4.07 -5.24
C PRO A 378 3.94 -3.46 -6.13
N ILE A 379 3.87 -3.61 -7.47
CA ILE A 379 4.88 -3.05 -8.37
C ILE A 379 4.89 -1.52 -8.33
N ALA A 380 3.72 -0.87 -8.36
CA ALA A 380 3.64 0.58 -8.32
C ALA A 380 4.31 1.17 -7.06
N TRP A 381 4.17 0.49 -5.91
CA TRP A 381 4.72 0.93 -4.65
C TRP A 381 6.25 0.95 -4.59
N PHE A 382 6.95 0.07 -5.29
CA PHE A 382 8.42 0.04 -5.24
C PHE A 382 9.11 0.50 -6.53
N ILE A 383 8.40 0.58 -7.67
CA ILE A 383 9.01 0.88 -8.97
C ILE A 383 9.77 2.22 -8.96
N THR A 384 9.27 3.22 -8.24
CA THR A 384 9.93 4.53 -8.10
C THR A 384 11.35 4.39 -7.55
N ALA A 385 11.55 3.53 -6.56
CA ALA A 385 12.86 3.30 -5.96
C ALA A 385 13.84 2.57 -6.90
N GLU A 386 13.34 1.84 -7.90
CA GLU A 386 14.16 1.15 -8.89
C GLU A 386 14.56 2.03 -10.10
N LEU A 387 13.85 3.14 -10.28
CA LEU A 387 14.09 4.08 -11.38
C LEU A 387 15.11 5.17 -11.06
N VAL A 388 15.53 5.30 -9.79
CA VAL A 388 16.46 6.35 -9.36
C VAL A 388 17.64 5.79 -8.57
N PRO A 389 18.80 6.47 -8.57
CA PRO A 389 19.96 6.10 -7.76
C PRO A 389 19.64 6.04 -6.27
N ILE A 390 20.46 5.31 -5.51
CA ILE A 390 20.26 5.03 -4.09
C ILE A 390 20.09 6.29 -3.25
N ASP A 391 20.84 7.36 -3.56
CA ASP A 391 20.81 8.65 -2.86
C ASP A 391 19.46 9.39 -2.99
N PHE A 392 18.71 9.11 -4.05
CA PHE A 392 17.44 9.77 -4.35
C PHE A 392 16.22 8.87 -4.10
N ARG A 393 16.40 7.59 -3.75
CA ARG A 393 15.30 6.62 -3.59
C ARG A 393 14.30 7.04 -2.55
N ALA A 394 14.76 7.34 -1.34
CA ALA A 394 13.89 7.72 -0.23
C ALA A 394 13.09 8.98 -0.55
N LEU A 395 13.75 9.98 -1.11
CA LEU A 395 13.13 11.26 -1.47
C LEU A 395 12.09 11.08 -2.59
N SER A 396 12.46 10.38 -3.66
CA SER A 396 11.55 10.13 -4.80
C SER A 396 10.34 9.31 -4.40
N GLN A 397 10.56 8.28 -3.58
CA GLN A 397 9.49 7.43 -3.04
C GLN A 397 8.52 8.23 -2.15
N SER A 398 9.04 9.08 -1.27
CA SER A 398 8.20 9.92 -0.40
C SER A 398 7.35 10.90 -1.20
N ILE A 399 7.90 11.51 -2.25
CA ILE A 399 7.17 12.41 -3.14
C ILE A 399 6.06 11.63 -3.88
N ALA A 400 6.38 10.46 -4.43
CA ALA A 400 5.42 9.66 -5.18
C ALA A 400 4.26 9.17 -4.30
N LEU A 401 4.56 8.72 -3.08
CA LEU A 401 3.55 8.31 -2.09
C LEU A 401 2.67 9.48 -1.66
N SER A 402 3.27 10.63 -1.32
CA SER A 402 2.51 11.83 -0.90
C SER A 402 1.55 12.30 -2.01
N PHE A 403 2.02 12.30 -3.25
CA PHE A 403 1.20 12.68 -4.40
C PHE A 403 0.05 11.68 -4.62
N ASN A 404 0.31 10.38 -4.50
CA ASN A 404 -0.72 9.35 -4.59
C ASN A 404 -1.79 9.51 -3.51
N GLN A 405 -1.40 9.73 -2.24
CA GLN A 405 -2.33 9.92 -1.14
C GLN A 405 -3.19 11.18 -1.31
N PHE A 406 -2.58 12.26 -1.81
CA PHE A 406 -3.31 13.49 -2.09
C PHE A 406 -4.31 13.30 -3.25
N SER A 407 -3.90 12.60 -4.31
CA SER A 407 -4.80 12.25 -5.42
C SER A 407 -5.93 11.33 -4.96
N ALA A 408 -5.61 10.31 -4.15
CA ALA A 408 -6.60 9.41 -3.58
C ALA A 408 -7.62 10.15 -2.70
N LEU A 409 -7.18 11.10 -1.88
CA LEU A 409 -8.05 11.95 -1.07
C LEU A 409 -9.09 12.67 -1.95
N ILE A 410 -8.63 13.40 -2.97
CA ILE A 410 -9.52 14.20 -3.84
C ILE A 410 -10.48 13.28 -4.60
N LEU A 411 -9.94 12.26 -5.26
CA LEU A 411 -10.73 11.38 -6.13
C LEU A 411 -11.76 10.58 -5.32
N THR A 412 -11.38 10.02 -4.19
CA THR A 412 -12.29 9.22 -3.35
C THR A 412 -13.36 10.10 -2.69
N PHE A 413 -13.01 11.33 -2.27
CA PHE A 413 -13.96 12.28 -1.70
C PHE A 413 -15.07 12.65 -2.70
N VAL A 414 -14.71 12.86 -3.96
CA VAL A 414 -15.65 13.25 -5.02
C VAL A 414 -16.43 12.04 -5.56
N THR A 415 -15.96 10.81 -5.34
CA THR A 415 -16.54 9.60 -5.96
C THR A 415 -18.02 9.43 -5.62
N LEU A 416 -18.40 9.43 -4.34
CA LEU A 416 -19.79 9.18 -3.96
C LEU A 416 -20.74 10.30 -4.38
N PRO A 417 -20.41 11.60 -4.17
CA PRO A 417 -21.20 12.70 -4.70
C PRO A 417 -21.41 12.64 -6.23
N LEU A 418 -20.35 12.38 -6.98
CA LEU A 418 -20.44 12.30 -8.44
C LEU A 418 -21.21 11.05 -8.89
N TYR A 419 -21.04 9.93 -8.19
CA TYR A 419 -21.80 8.70 -8.43
C TYR A 419 -23.31 8.91 -8.21
N ASN A 420 -23.71 9.76 -7.26
CA ASN A 420 -25.12 10.14 -7.07
C ASN A 420 -25.70 10.96 -8.22
N LEU A 421 -24.85 11.71 -8.96
CA LEU A 421 -25.28 12.58 -10.05
C LEU A 421 -25.34 11.84 -11.40
N ILE A 422 -24.34 11.02 -11.70
CA ILE A 422 -24.16 10.39 -13.02
C ILE A 422 -23.94 8.88 -12.93
N GLU A 423 -24.29 8.27 -11.79
CA GLU A 423 -24.19 6.83 -11.53
C GLU A 423 -22.80 6.25 -11.84
N SER A 424 -22.73 5.03 -12.41
CA SER A 424 -21.46 4.36 -12.72
C SER A 424 -20.58 5.12 -13.72
N TRP A 425 -21.13 6.05 -14.51
CA TRP A 425 -20.34 6.93 -15.38
C TRP A 425 -19.33 7.80 -14.63
N ALA A 426 -19.54 8.03 -13.34
CA ALA A 426 -18.60 8.75 -12.48
C ALA A 426 -17.20 8.13 -12.47
N LEU A 427 -17.09 6.82 -12.62
CA LEU A 427 -15.80 6.12 -12.62
C LEU A 427 -14.98 6.40 -13.88
N VAL A 428 -15.61 6.81 -14.97
CA VAL A 428 -14.91 7.08 -16.23
C VAL A 428 -13.97 8.28 -16.13
N PRO A 429 -14.43 9.51 -15.80
CA PRO A 429 -13.53 10.66 -15.69
C PRO A 429 -12.63 10.59 -14.47
N LEU A 430 -13.06 9.97 -13.35
CA LEU A 430 -12.28 9.96 -12.12
C LEU A 430 -11.13 8.94 -12.17
N PHE A 431 -11.36 7.76 -12.74
CA PHE A 431 -10.39 6.64 -12.65
C PHE A 431 -10.02 6.07 -14.01
N ILE A 432 -10.99 5.67 -14.85
CA ILE A 432 -10.72 4.94 -16.08
C ILE A 432 -9.88 5.77 -17.05
N THR A 433 -10.28 7.01 -17.30
CA THR A 433 -9.55 7.90 -18.23
C THR A 433 -8.11 8.18 -17.74
N PRO A 434 -7.88 8.61 -16.47
CA PRO A 434 -6.53 8.78 -15.96
C PRO A 434 -5.70 7.49 -16.01
N MET A 435 -6.28 6.33 -15.65
CA MET A 435 -5.57 5.04 -15.70
C MET A 435 -5.14 4.68 -17.12
N VAL A 436 -6.02 4.85 -18.12
CA VAL A 436 -5.69 4.60 -19.53
C VAL A 436 -4.57 5.50 -20.00
N LEU A 437 -4.64 6.81 -19.71
CA LEU A 437 -3.58 7.76 -20.05
C LEU A 437 -2.24 7.40 -19.39
N CYS A 438 -2.27 7.04 -18.10
CA CYS A 438 -1.09 6.57 -17.39
C CYS A 438 -0.50 5.28 -18.01
N LEU A 439 -1.36 4.30 -18.34
CA LEU A 439 -0.92 3.06 -18.97
C LEU A 439 -0.29 3.30 -20.34
N VAL A 440 -0.90 4.14 -21.18
CA VAL A 440 -0.33 4.52 -22.47
C VAL A 440 1.04 5.17 -22.29
N TYR A 441 1.16 6.11 -21.35
CA TYR A 441 2.43 6.77 -21.06
C TYR A 441 3.50 5.78 -20.57
N LEU A 442 3.16 4.87 -19.65
CA LEU A 442 4.07 3.86 -19.12
C LEU A 442 4.45 2.82 -20.18
N TYR A 443 3.51 2.43 -21.03
CA TYR A 443 3.80 1.51 -22.14
C TYR A 443 4.94 2.03 -23.02
N PHE A 444 4.98 3.33 -23.29
CA PHE A 444 6.03 3.92 -24.12
C PHE A 444 7.30 4.27 -23.36
N ASN A 445 7.26 4.60 -22.09
CA ASN A 445 8.37 5.21 -21.37
C ASN A 445 8.98 4.36 -20.25
N LEU A 446 8.25 3.41 -19.65
CA LEU A 446 8.76 2.62 -18.53
C LEU A 446 9.86 1.65 -18.99
N PRO A 447 11.09 1.73 -18.45
CA PRO A 447 12.14 0.74 -18.72
C PRO A 447 11.88 -0.56 -17.94
N GLU A 448 12.55 -1.65 -18.34
CA GLU A 448 12.63 -2.86 -17.55
C GLU A 448 13.63 -2.66 -16.41
N THR A 449 13.24 -3.07 -15.20
CA THR A 449 14.07 -2.91 -13.99
C THR A 449 14.57 -4.23 -13.42
N LYS A 450 13.96 -5.36 -13.82
CA LYS A 450 14.31 -6.67 -13.27
C LYS A 450 15.72 -7.10 -13.66
N HIS A 451 16.54 -7.49 -12.65
CA HIS A 451 17.92 -7.96 -12.82
C HIS A 451 18.80 -7.02 -13.64
N ARG A 452 18.53 -5.70 -13.58
CA ARG A 452 19.36 -4.69 -14.24
C ARG A 452 20.01 -3.78 -13.21
N ASP A 453 21.26 -3.44 -13.49
CA ASP A 453 21.97 -2.45 -12.68
C ASP A 453 21.35 -1.06 -12.86
N ILE A 454 21.41 -0.26 -11.80
CA ILE A 454 20.83 1.09 -11.82
C ILE A 454 21.46 1.96 -12.91
N GLY A 455 22.75 1.73 -13.25
CA GLY A 455 23.44 2.40 -14.33
C GLY A 455 22.77 2.18 -15.70
N ASP A 456 22.36 0.96 -15.99
CA ASP A 456 21.64 0.60 -17.22
C ASP A 456 20.26 1.24 -17.29
N VAL A 457 19.54 1.25 -16.17
CA VAL A 457 18.21 1.90 -16.07
C VAL A 457 18.35 3.40 -16.32
N ILE A 458 19.39 4.05 -15.75
CA ILE A 458 19.68 5.46 -15.98
C ILE A 458 20.04 5.72 -17.44
N ALA A 459 20.83 4.86 -18.07
CA ALA A 459 21.17 4.97 -19.49
C ALA A 459 19.90 4.93 -20.36
N ASP A 460 18.97 4.02 -20.05
CA ASP A 460 17.69 3.94 -20.73
C ASP A 460 16.81 5.18 -20.53
N LEU A 461 16.84 5.77 -19.33
CA LEU A 461 16.12 7.01 -19.04
C LEU A 461 16.71 8.23 -19.77
N LYS A 462 18.02 8.24 -20.03
CA LYS A 462 18.68 9.30 -20.79
C LYS A 462 18.40 9.22 -22.30
N ILE A 463 18.32 8.03 -22.86
CA ILE A 463 18.30 7.81 -24.32
C ILE A 463 16.89 7.92 -24.93
N GLY A 464 15.82 7.66 -24.17
CA GLY A 464 14.45 7.58 -24.72
C GLY A 464 14.20 6.31 -25.59
N ARG A 465 12.93 5.97 -25.85
CA ARG A 465 12.54 4.67 -26.44
C ARG A 465 12.98 4.45 -27.88
N SER A 466 12.93 5.45 -28.75
CA SER A 466 13.23 5.28 -30.20
C SER A 466 14.68 4.86 -30.46
N ARG A 467 15.61 5.21 -29.55
CA ARG A 467 16.99 4.75 -29.58
C ARG A 467 17.22 3.42 -28.83
N ARG A 468 16.31 3.04 -27.91
CA ARG A 468 16.41 1.76 -27.17
C ARG A 468 16.12 0.55 -28.07
N GLU A 469 15.10 0.64 -28.88
CA GLU A 469 14.73 -0.42 -29.83
C GLU A 469 15.85 -0.65 -30.84
N ASN A 470 16.43 0.42 -31.40
CA ASN A 470 17.56 0.32 -32.30
C ASN A 470 18.81 -0.28 -31.61
N LYS A 471 19.10 0.08 -30.35
CA LYS A 471 20.25 -0.46 -29.61
C LYS A 471 20.05 -1.94 -29.25
N TYR A 472 18.82 -2.35 -28.97
CA TYR A 472 18.50 -3.76 -28.68
C TYR A 472 18.52 -4.62 -29.94
N GLU A 473 18.05 -4.09 -31.06
CA GLU A 473 18.15 -4.76 -32.36
C GLU A 473 19.61 -4.86 -32.85
N MET A 474 20.41 -3.82 -32.69
CA MET A 474 21.85 -3.86 -32.99
C MET A 474 22.59 -4.87 -32.11
N SER A 475 22.36 -4.86 -30.79
CA SER A 475 22.97 -5.83 -29.87
C SER A 475 22.57 -7.27 -30.18
N LYS A 476 21.35 -7.49 -30.65
CA LYS A 476 20.85 -8.82 -31.04
C LYS A 476 21.37 -9.25 -32.40
N SER A 477 21.64 -8.33 -33.33
CA SER A 477 22.29 -8.61 -34.59
C SER A 477 23.78 -8.96 -34.37
N ASP A 478 24.44 -8.22 -33.46
CA ASP A 478 25.87 -8.46 -33.13
C ASP A 478 26.07 -9.82 -32.43
N SER A 479 25.16 -10.20 -31.50
CA SER A 479 25.20 -11.53 -30.86
C SER A 479 24.92 -12.66 -31.83
N ASN A 480 23.96 -12.49 -32.75
CA ASN A 480 23.68 -13.48 -33.78
C ASN A 480 24.81 -13.61 -34.81
N GLU A 481 25.54 -12.53 -35.10
CA GLU A 481 26.75 -12.56 -35.95
C GLU A 481 27.93 -13.27 -35.28
N VAL A 482 28.10 -13.06 -33.95
CA VAL A 482 29.11 -13.75 -33.15
C VAL A 482 28.84 -15.24 -33.07
N ASP A 483 27.57 -15.63 -32.76
CA ASP A 483 27.17 -17.04 -32.72
C ASP A 483 27.31 -17.73 -34.10
N LYS A 484 27.05 -17.00 -35.18
CA LYS A 484 27.24 -17.52 -36.53
C LYS A 484 28.74 -17.74 -36.87
N ARG A 485 29.63 -16.84 -36.46
CA ARG A 485 31.08 -16.98 -36.63
C ARG A 485 31.63 -18.16 -35.83
N ILE A 486 31.13 -18.36 -34.59
CA ILE A 486 31.55 -19.49 -33.75
C ILE A 486 31.14 -20.82 -34.41
N ASN A 487 29.90 -20.92 -34.91
CA ASN A 487 29.43 -22.13 -35.60
C ASN A 487 30.18 -22.38 -36.94
N ASP A 488 30.48 -21.34 -37.71
CA ASP A 488 31.27 -21.45 -38.96
C ASP A 488 32.75 -21.83 -38.71
N GLU A 489 33.31 -21.45 -37.55
CA GLU A 489 34.64 -21.89 -37.12
C GLU A 489 34.68 -23.32 -36.61
N GLU A 490 33.60 -23.80 -35.93
CA GLU A 490 33.47 -25.19 -35.51
C GLU A 490 33.24 -26.13 -36.70
N GLU A 491 32.45 -25.74 -37.73
CA GLU A 491 32.27 -26.54 -38.95
C GLU A 491 33.53 -26.62 -39.82
N ASN A 492 34.39 -25.59 -39.81
CA ASN A 492 35.65 -25.61 -40.57
C ASN A 492 36.80 -26.32 -39.84
N SER A 493 36.61 -26.70 -38.58
CA SER A 493 37.62 -27.42 -37.79
C SER A 493 37.33 -28.93 -37.62
N ALA A 494 36.20 -29.41 -38.14
CA ALA A 494 35.80 -30.84 -38.21
C ALA A 494 36.01 -31.40 -39.61
#